data_a2f1749370966a87e6debea663c7436f
#
_entry.id   a2f1749370966a87e6debea663c7436f
#
_cell.length_a   1.000
_cell.length_b   1.000
_cell.length_c   1.000
_cell.angle_alpha   90.00
_cell.angle_beta   90.00
_cell.angle_gamma   90.00
#
_symmetry.space_group_name_H-M   'P 1'
#
loop_
_entity.id
_entity.type
_entity.pdbx_description
1 polymer ?
#
loop_
_entity_poly.entity_id
_entity_poly.type
_entity_poly.pdbx_seq_one_letter_code
_entity_poly.pdbx_strand_id
1 'polypeptide(L)'
;LSDRRQRQMCIRDSIKECLPEICSLDCGTLNFSDTDMIYISTPPTLRKMAEMARDWGVKPELEVFELGHIRFAKAMISEGLINDPPMFQLCLGIPWGAEQTVETMVAMKSHLPIGASWASFGIGRGQMPMMAAAVALGGNVRVGLEDNIYLERGVLATNAQLVTRAREIIERMGSRVATPQEARNILKLRGAYV
;
A
#
# COMPACT_ATOMS: atom_id res chain seq x y z
N LEU A 1 -21.35 -3.92 14.71
CA LEU A 1 -21.18 -2.53 14.21
C LEU A 1 -20.41 -1.63 15.20
N SER A 2 -20.56 -1.81 16.54
CA SER A 2 -19.84 -1.03 17.56
C SER A 2 -18.33 -1.29 17.54
N ASP A 3 -17.91 -2.55 17.49
CA ASP A 3 -16.48 -2.94 17.52
C ASP A 3 -15.67 -2.42 16.33
N ARG A 4 -16.29 -2.34 15.13
CA ARG A 4 -15.61 -1.85 13.93
C ARG A 4 -15.41 -0.33 13.96
N ARG A 5 -16.41 0.43 14.45
CA ARG A 5 -16.26 1.87 14.65
C ARG A 5 -15.20 2.18 15.72
N GLN A 6 -15.12 1.36 16.75
CA GLN A 6 -14.15 1.50 17.82
C GLN A 6 -12.71 1.24 17.33
N ARG A 7 -12.50 0.20 16.49
CA ARG A 7 -11.17 -0.06 15.85
C ARG A 7 -10.73 1.07 14.93
N GLN A 8 -11.62 1.60 14.08
CA GLN A 8 -11.30 2.76 13.23
C GLN A 8 -11.01 4.03 14.03
N MET A 9 -11.66 4.22 15.18
CA MET A 9 -11.35 5.32 16.10
C MET A 9 -9.97 5.12 16.73
N CYS A 10 -9.63 3.93 17.20
CA CYS A 10 -8.31 3.63 17.79
C CYS A 10 -7.17 3.87 16.80
N ILE A 11 -7.31 3.47 15.53
CA ILE A 11 -6.30 3.71 14.49
C ILE A 11 -6.10 5.21 14.26
N ARG A 12 -7.19 5.98 14.15
CA ARG A 12 -7.12 7.44 13.98
C ARG A 12 -6.45 8.13 15.16
N ASP A 13 -6.78 7.71 16.39
CA ASP A 13 -6.20 8.26 17.59
C ASP A 13 -4.71 7.95 17.66
N SER A 14 -4.27 6.74 17.29
CA SER A 14 -2.86 6.37 17.21
C SER A 14 -2.09 7.21 16.18
N ILE A 15 -2.65 7.45 14.99
CA ILE A 15 -2.00 8.30 13.98
C ILE A 15 -1.86 9.74 14.49
N LYS A 16 -2.88 10.28 15.11
CA LYS A 16 -2.86 11.63 15.69
C LYS A 16 -1.83 11.76 16.83
N GLU A 17 -1.69 10.73 17.65
CA GLU A 17 -0.75 10.72 18.78
C GLU A 17 0.69 10.50 18.33
N CYS A 18 0.92 9.52 17.46
CA CYS A 18 2.27 9.14 17.00
C CYS A 18 2.79 10.01 15.86
N LEU A 19 1.90 10.62 15.08
CA LEU A 19 2.23 11.42 13.89
C LEU A 19 3.28 10.74 13.00
N PRO A 20 3.04 9.53 12.46
CA PRO A 20 3.99 8.87 11.57
C PRO A 20 4.19 9.69 10.30
N GLU A 21 5.24 9.43 9.53
CA GLU A 21 5.45 10.10 8.24
C GLU A 21 4.46 9.61 7.18
N ILE A 22 4.03 8.34 7.29
CA ILE A 22 3.11 7.65 6.36
C ILE A 22 2.06 6.89 7.17
N CYS A 23 0.84 6.80 6.66
CA CYS A 23 -0.20 5.90 7.17
C CYS A 23 -0.95 5.24 6.01
N SER A 24 -1.46 4.03 6.19
CA SER A 24 -2.29 3.37 5.18
C SER A 24 -3.69 3.97 5.09
N LEU A 25 -4.23 4.00 3.89
CA LEU A 25 -5.61 4.40 3.58
C LEU A 25 -6.20 3.46 2.53
N ASP A 26 -7.02 2.50 2.98
CA ASP A 26 -7.67 1.52 2.09
C ASP A 26 -8.79 2.20 1.31
N CYS A 27 -8.61 2.33 0.00
CA CYS A 27 -9.40 3.22 -0.86
C CYS A 27 -10.76 2.66 -1.30
N GLY A 28 -11.35 1.71 -0.56
CA GLY A 28 -12.68 1.23 -0.89
C GLY A 28 -13.20 0.11 -0.01
N THR A 29 -14.45 -0.25 -0.23
CA THR A 29 -15.13 -1.37 0.41
C THR A 29 -14.93 -2.63 -0.40
N LEU A 30 -14.61 -3.74 0.26
CA LEU A 30 -14.47 -5.05 -0.41
C LEU A 30 -14.92 -6.19 0.49
N ASN A 31 -15.30 -7.31 -0.13
CA ASN A 31 -15.41 -8.59 0.58
C ASN A 31 -14.00 -9.03 0.98
N PHE A 32 -13.85 -9.50 2.20
CA PHE A 32 -12.54 -9.91 2.73
C PHE A 32 -12.58 -11.39 3.10
N SER A 33 -12.05 -12.23 2.21
CA SER A 33 -12.05 -13.70 2.30
C SER A 33 -13.43 -14.38 2.14
N ASP A 34 -13.46 -15.70 2.22
CA ASP A 34 -14.69 -16.55 2.15
C ASP A 34 -15.50 -16.57 3.47
N THR A 35 -15.42 -15.51 4.24
CA THR A 35 -16.15 -15.34 5.50
C THR A 35 -17.19 -14.22 5.36
N ASP A 36 -18.06 -14.06 6.36
CA ASP A 36 -18.99 -12.93 6.45
C ASP A 36 -18.30 -11.58 6.73
N MET A 37 -16.98 -11.50 6.53
CA MET A 37 -16.21 -10.31 6.79
C MET A 37 -16.22 -9.38 5.58
N ILE A 38 -16.75 -8.18 5.76
CA ILE A 38 -16.72 -7.10 4.78
C ILE A 38 -15.86 -5.97 5.34
N TYR A 39 -14.84 -5.55 4.60
CA TYR A 39 -14.14 -4.31 4.89
C TYR A 39 -14.94 -3.14 4.32
N ILE A 40 -15.31 -2.20 5.17
CA ILE A 40 -16.18 -1.07 4.78
C ILE A 40 -15.42 0.24 4.91
N SER A 41 -15.18 0.89 3.78
CA SER A 41 -14.64 2.24 3.67
C SER A 41 -15.49 3.05 2.70
N THR A 42 -16.42 3.85 3.27
CA THR A 42 -17.32 4.65 2.43
C THR A 42 -16.65 5.91 1.91
N PRO A 43 -17.06 6.46 0.76
CA PRO A 43 -16.49 7.69 0.23
C PRO A 43 -16.45 8.90 1.20
N PRO A 44 -17.49 9.18 2.01
CA PRO A 44 -17.40 10.23 3.02
C PRO A 44 -16.36 9.96 4.12
N THR A 45 -16.25 8.70 4.56
CA THR A 45 -15.27 8.29 5.58
C THR A 45 -13.84 8.46 5.04
N LEU A 46 -13.59 8.01 3.81
CA LEU A 46 -12.27 8.12 3.17
C LEU A 46 -11.83 9.57 2.96
N ARG A 47 -12.75 10.44 2.49
CA ARG A 47 -12.45 11.87 2.38
C ARG A 47 -12.08 12.48 3.73
N LYS A 48 -12.83 12.15 4.76
CA LYS A 48 -12.53 12.63 6.12
C LYS A 48 -11.18 12.14 6.64
N MET A 49 -10.84 10.88 6.39
CA MET A 49 -9.54 10.31 6.79
C MET A 49 -8.38 10.97 6.01
N ALA A 50 -8.54 11.18 4.71
CA ALA A 50 -7.57 11.87 3.86
C ALA A 50 -7.35 13.32 4.30
N GLU A 51 -8.43 14.05 4.60
CA GLU A 51 -8.40 15.41 5.15
C GLU A 51 -7.61 15.45 6.48
N MET A 52 -7.90 14.52 7.39
CA MET A 52 -7.20 14.45 8.68
C MET A 52 -5.70 14.14 8.48
N ALA A 53 -5.35 13.19 7.62
CA ALA A 53 -3.96 12.86 7.33
C ALA A 53 -3.21 14.07 6.75
N ARG A 54 -3.82 14.78 5.79
CA ARG A 54 -3.29 16.02 5.24
C ARG A 54 -3.06 17.09 6.32
N ASP A 55 -4.06 17.33 7.17
CA ASP A 55 -4.02 18.37 8.21
C ASP A 55 -2.95 18.05 9.28
N TRP A 56 -2.66 16.76 9.51
CA TRP A 56 -1.58 16.32 10.40
C TRP A 56 -0.21 16.24 9.70
N GLY A 57 -0.13 16.50 8.40
CA GLY A 57 1.10 16.37 7.62
C GLY A 57 1.59 14.92 7.51
N VAL A 58 0.67 13.95 7.59
CA VAL A 58 0.93 12.52 7.39
C VAL A 58 0.58 12.14 5.97
N LYS A 59 1.48 11.49 5.25
CA LYS A 59 1.23 11.06 3.87
C LYS A 59 0.41 9.76 3.85
N PRO A 60 -0.80 9.73 3.23
CA PRO A 60 -1.51 8.48 3.08
C PRO A 60 -0.88 7.62 1.98
N GLU A 61 -0.63 6.35 2.28
CA GLU A 61 -0.42 5.28 1.32
C GLU A 61 -1.78 4.80 0.86
N LEU A 62 -2.09 5.00 -0.41
CA LEU A 62 -3.39 4.68 -1.01
C LEU A 62 -3.42 3.20 -1.37
N GLU A 63 -3.96 2.36 -0.51
CA GLU A 63 -4.13 0.94 -0.77
C GLU A 63 -5.33 0.71 -1.69
N VAL A 64 -5.06 0.12 -2.85
CA VAL A 64 -6.05 -0.12 -3.91
C VAL A 64 -6.11 -1.60 -4.26
N PHE A 65 -7.28 -2.19 -4.10
CA PHE A 65 -7.54 -3.62 -4.24
C PHE A 65 -8.23 -3.96 -5.57
N GLU A 66 -8.61 -2.93 -6.34
CA GLU A 66 -9.22 -3.04 -7.67
C GLU A 66 -9.20 -1.68 -8.39
N LEU A 67 -9.64 -1.65 -9.67
CA LEU A 67 -9.64 -0.44 -10.50
C LEU A 67 -10.57 0.67 -9.98
N GLY A 68 -11.71 0.31 -9.39
CA GLY A 68 -12.66 1.26 -8.80
C GLY A 68 -12.04 2.05 -7.65
N HIS A 69 -11.19 1.42 -6.85
CA HIS A 69 -10.45 2.09 -5.77
C HIS A 69 -9.45 3.11 -6.33
N ILE A 70 -8.74 2.79 -7.44
CA ILE A 70 -7.85 3.75 -8.12
C ILE A 70 -8.65 4.96 -8.62
N ARG A 71 -9.81 4.71 -9.22
CA ARG A 71 -10.69 5.79 -9.69
C ARG A 71 -11.09 6.72 -8.54
N PHE A 72 -11.45 6.17 -7.38
CA PHE A 72 -11.82 6.97 -6.22
C PHE A 72 -10.62 7.72 -5.62
N ALA A 73 -9.46 7.07 -5.51
CA ALA A 73 -8.22 7.73 -5.07
C ALA A 73 -7.87 8.93 -5.96
N LYS A 74 -8.02 8.79 -7.29
CA LYS A 74 -7.83 9.91 -8.25
C LYS A 74 -8.83 11.06 -8.02
N ALA A 75 -10.07 10.77 -7.64
CA ALA A 75 -11.03 11.80 -7.27
C ALA A 75 -10.56 12.57 -6.02
N MET A 76 -10.10 11.87 -4.97
CA MET A 76 -9.55 12.52 -3.76
C MET A 76 -8.30 13.37 -4.07
N ILE A 77 -7.45 12.94 -5.02
CA ILE A 77 -6.30 13.74 -5.49
C ILE A 77 -6.80 15.03 -6.16
N SER A 78 -7.78 14.94 -7.06
CA SER A 78 -8.34 16.11 -7.74
C SER A 78 -9.08 17.08 -6.81
N GLU A 79 -9.60 16.57 -5.70
CA GLU A 79 -10.22 17.36 -4.63
C GLU A 79 -9.18 18.03 -3.69
N GLY A 80 -7.87 17.81 -3.92
CA GLY A 80 -6.79 18.38 -3.09
C GLY A 80 -6.65 17.76 -1.70
N LEU A 81 -7.16 16.54 -1.52
CA LEU A 81 -7.08 15.82 -0.26
C LEU A 81 -5.79 15.03 -0.10
N ILE A 82 -5.10 14.74 -1.19
CA ILE A 82 -3.87 13.94 -1.25
C ILE A 82 -2.73 14.79 -1.81
N ASN A 83 -1.66 14.93 -1.05
CA ASN A 83 -0.48 15.71 -1.44
C ASN A 83 0.41 14.97 -2.44
N ASP A 84 1.01 15.71 -3.40
CA ASP A 84 1.97 15.20 -4.35
C ASP A 84 3.33 14.81 -3.70
N PRO A 85 4.01 13.77 -4.26
CA PRO A 85 3.47 12.78 -5.18
C PRO A 85 2.50 11.85 -4.45
N PRO A 86 1.37 11.45 -5.05
CA PRO A 86 0.50 10.46 -4.45
C PRO A 86 1.23 9.11 -4.38
N MET A 87 1.07 8.40 -3.27
CA MET A 87 1.69 7.09 -3.04
C MET A 87 0.61 6.01 -3.12
N PHE A 88 0.75 5.09 -4.08
CA PHE A 88 -0.18 3.98 -4.28
C PHE A 88 0.44 2.65 -3.88
N GLN A 89 -0.36 1.80 -3.25
CA GLN A 89 -0.04 0.40 -3.00
C GLN A 89 -1.04 -0.47 -3.77
N LEU A 90 -0.57 -1.21 -4.79
CA LEU A 90 -1.38 -2.17 -5.53
C LEU A 90 -1.44 -3.48 -4.73
N CYS A 91 -2.57 -3.75 -4.11
CA CYS A 91 -2.79 -4.89 -3.23
C CYS A 91 -3.36 -6.07 -4.04
N LEU A 92 -2.52 -7.07 -4.34
CA LEU A 92 -2.87 -8.18 -5.23
C LEU A 92 -3.03 -9.49 -4.46
N GLY A 93 -4.08 -10.24 -4.81
CA GLY A 93 -4.30 -11.57 -4.28
C GLY A 93 -5.08 -11.64 -2.97
N ILE A 94 -5.61 -10.51 -2.49
CA ILE A 94 -6.64 -10.53 -1.45
C ILE A 94 -7.89 -11.20 -2.07
N PRO A 95 -8.48 -12.20 -1.43
CA PRO A 95 -9.68 -12.86 -1.95
C PRO A 95 -10.76 -11.84 -2.33
N TRP A 96 -11.29 -11.96 -3.54
CA TRP A 96 -12.33 -11.10 -4.14
C TRP A 96 -11.88 -9.67 -4.48
N GLY A 97 -10.59 -9.34 -4.28
CA GLY A 97 -9.93 -8.19 -4.86
C GLY A 97 -9.24 -8.54 -6.19
N ALA A 98 -8.33 -7.69 -6.64
CA ALA A 98 -7.54 -7.90 -7.85
C ALA A 98 -6.64 -9.13 -7.74
N GLU A 99 -6.59 -9.95 -8.79
CA GLU A 99 -5.76 -11.15 -8.84
C GLU A 99 -4.27 -10.81 -8.82
N GLN A 100 -3.47 -11.68 -8.19
CA GLN A 100 -2.01 -11.55 -8.17
C GLN A 100 -1.38 -12.11 -9.46
N THR A 101 -1.59 -11.40 -10.56
CA THR A 101 -1.01 -11.67 -11.87
C THR A 101 -0.28 -10.44 -12.42
N VAL A 102 0.67 -10.67 -13.34
CA VAL A 102 1.40 -9.56 -13.98
C VAL A 102 0.46 -8.72 -14.82
N GLU A 103 -0.48 -9.35 -15.50
CA GLU A 103 -1.50 -8.70 -16.33
C GLU A 103 -2.35 -7.74 -15.51
N THR A 104 -2.80 -8.17 -14.33
CA THR A 104 -3.58 -7.34 -13.41
C THR A 104 -2.74 -6.18 -12.89
N MET A 105 -1.48 -6.42 -12.53
CA MET A 105 -0.56 -5.35 -12.10
C MET A 105 -0.36 -4.31 -13.20
N VAL A 106 -0.13 -4.73 -14.44
CA VAL A 106 0.02 -3.83 -15.59
C VAL A 106 -1.26 -3.02 -15.83
N ALA A 107 -2.43 -3.67 -15.78
CA ALA A 107 -3.71 -2.99 -15.93
C ALA A 107 -3.91 -1.93 -14.83
N MET A 108 -3.71 -2.28 -13.57
CA MET A 108 -3.85 -1.31 -12.46
C MET A 108 -2.83 -0.17 -12.56
N LYS A 109 -1.55 -0.47 -12.85
CA LYS A 109 -0.51 0.54 -13.06
C LYS A 109 -0.89 1.53 -14.15
N SER A 110 -1.48 1.09 -15.26
CA SER A 110 -1.85 1.95 -16.38
C SER A 110 -2.92 3.00 -16.04
N HIS A 111 -3.66 2.78 -14.95
CA HIS A 111 -4.67 3.71 -14.44
C HIS A 111 -4.15 4.71 -13.40
N LEU A 112 -2.90 4.54 -12.92
CA LEU A 112 -2.30 5.48 -11.97
C LEU A 112 -2.07 6.86 -12.60
N PRO A 113 -2.16 7.94 -11.82
CA PRO A 113 -1.83 9.26 -12.33
C PRO A 113 -0.33 9.37 -12.65
N ILE A 114 0.00 10.22 -13.63
CA ILE A 114 1.40 10.52 -13.98
C ILE A 114 2.11 11.10 -12.75
N GLY A 115 3.33 10.62 -12.49
CA GLY A 115 4.13 11.09 -11.34
C GLY A 115 3.79 10.43 -10.01
N ALA A 116 2.82 9.52 -9.96
CA ALA A 116 2.56 8.75 -8.76
C ALA A 116 3.75 7.85 -8.39
N SER A 117 4.11 7.82 -7.11
CA SER A 117 4.92 6.74 -6.56
C SER A 117 4.02 5.52 -6.35
N TRP A 118 4.48 4.34 -6.70
CA TRP A 118 3.68 3.14 -6.51
C TRP A 118 4.51 1.96 -6.09
N ALA A 119 3.90 1.08 -5.31
CA ALA A 119 4.42 -0.21 -4.92
C ALA A 119 3.37 -1.29 -5.20
N SER A 120 3.78 -2.56 -5.18
CA SER A 120 2.86 -3.68 -5.22
C SER A 120 3.35 -4.85 -4.38
N PHE A 121 2.41 -5.66 -3.93
CA PHE A 121 2.66 -6.93 -3.28
C PHE A 121 1.67 -8.01 -3.77
N GLY A 122 1.98 -9.26 -3.47
CA GLY A 122 1.08 -10.39 -3.63
C GLY A 122 0.95 -11.15 -2.30
N ILE A 123 -0.18 -11.82 -2.09
CA ILE A 123 -0.45 -12.57 -0.87
C ILE A 123 0.19 -13.96 -0.92
N GLY A 124 0.73 -14.42 0.22
CA GLY A 124 1.27 -15.75 0.42
C GLY A 124 2.40 -16.07 -0.57
N ARG A 125 2.26 -17.18 -1.29
CA ARG A 125 3.25 -17.62 -2.30
C ARG A 125 3.48 -16.64 -3.46
N GLY A 126 2.55 -15.71 -3.67
CA GLY A 126 2.65 -14.68 -4.70
C GLY A 126 3.53 -13.50 -4.31
N GLN A 127 3.92 -13.36 -3.04
CA GLN A 127 4.66 -12.18 -2.56
C GLN A 127 5.95 -11.94 -3.36
N MET A 128 6.84 -12.92 -3.46
CA MET A 128 8.11 -12.74 -4.17
C MET A 128 7.95 -12.62 -5.69
N PRO A 129 7.12 -13.42 -6.38
CA PRO A 129 6.85 -13.21 -7.81
C PRO A 129 6.28 -11.82 -8.14
N MET A 130 5.29 -11.35 -7.37
CA MET A 130 4.68 -10.03 -7.60
C MET A 130 5.64 -8.90 -7.27
N MET A 131 6.44 -9.04 -6.20
CA MET A 131 7.52 -8.09 -5.89
C MET A 131 8.52 -7.97 -7.06
N ALA A 132 8.99 -9.09 -7.63
CA ALA A 132 9.91 -9.08 -8.76
C ALA A 132 9.26 -8.43 -10.01
N ALA A 133 7.98 -8.73 -10.27
CA ALA A 133 7.22 -8.08 -11.35
C ALA A 133 7.10 -6.56 -11.14
N ALA A 134 6.85 -6.10 -9.91
CA ALA A 134 6.80 -4.67 -9.59
C ALA A 134 8.12 -3.97 -9.91
N VAL A 135 9.26 -4.56 -9.53
CA VAL A 135 10.61 -4.05 -9.87
C VAL A 135 10.79 -3.96 -11.39
N ALA A 136 10.47 -5.03 -12.13
CA ALA A 136 10.58 -5.06 -13.58
C ALA A 136 9.73 -3.99 -14.28
N LEU A 137 8.60 -3.60 -13.67
CA LEU A 137 7.70 -2.57 -14.16
C LEU A 137 8.03 -1.16 -13.66
N GLY A 138 9.13 -1.00 -12.89
CA GLY A 138 9.59 0.30 -12.36
C GLY A 138 8.85 0.76 -11.10
N GLY A 139 8.24 -0.16 -10.37
CA GLY A 139 7.58 0.09 -9.09
C GLY A 139 8.49 -0.19 -7.90
N ASN A 140 8.02 0.20 -6.72
CA ASN A 140 8.55 -0.20 -5.44
C ASN A 140 7.91 -1.51 -4.96
N VAL A 141 8.36 -2.03 -3.82
CA VAL A 141 7.91 -3.33 -3.32
C VAL A 141 7.50 -3.26 -1.86
N ARG A 142 6.57 -4.12 -1.49
CA ARG A 142 6.22 -4.42 -0.12
C ARG A 142 6.39 -5.92 0.13
N VAL A 143 7.01 -6.29 1.25
CA VAL A 143 7.13 -7.67 1.74
C VAL A 143 7.00 -7.67 3.26
N GLY A 144 6.52 -8.78 3.82
CA GLY A 144 6.42 -8.94 5.27
C GLY A 144 5.42 -10.01 5.67
N LEU A 145 5.34 -10.24 6.98
CA LEU A 145 4.51 -11.29 7.59
C LEU A 145 3.01 -11.00 7.53
N GLU A 146 2.61 -9.75 7.29
CA GLU A 146 1.21 -9.41 7.07
C GLU A 146 0.67 -10.11 5.81
N ASP A 147 1.49 -10.17 4.75
CA ASP A 147 1.09 -10.68 3.45
C ASP A 147 1.55 -12.13 3.20
N ASN A 148 2.62 -12.59 3.86
CA ASN A 148 3.18 -13.93 3.70
C ASN A 148 3.97 -14.39 4.92
N ILE A 149 3.59 -15.52 5.50
CA ILE A 149 4.23 -16.08 6.69
C ILE A 149 5.32 -17.11 6.37
N TYR A 150 5.57 -17.42 5.09
CA TYR A 150 6.52 -18.47 4.69
C TYR A 150 7.73 -17.90 3.95
N LEU A 151 8.92 -18.35 4.37
CA LEU A 151 10.14 -18.15 3.60
C LEU A 151 10.18 -19.12 2.40
N GLU A 152 9.89 -20.38 2.65
CA GLU A 152 9.79 -21.46 1.67
C GLU A 152 8.63 -22.38 2.05
N ARG A 153 8.31 -23.34 1.18
CA ARG A 153 7.24 -24.29 1.46
C ARG A 153 7.47 -25.02 2.81
N GLY A 154 6.59 -24.76 3.77
CA GLY A 154 6.65 -25.36 5.10
C GLY A 154 7.66 -24.73 6.06
N VAL A 155 8.39 -23.69 5.65
CA VAL A 155 9.36 -22.98 6.48
C VAL A 155 8.83 -21.59 6.80
N LEU A 156 8.54 -21.32 8.06
CA LEU A 156 8.08 -19.99 8.51
C LEU A 156 9.18 -18.95 8.37
N ALA A 157 8.78 -17.75 8.01
CA ALA A 157 9.67 -16.60 7.85
C ALA A 157 9.65 -15.68 9.07
N THR A 158 10.67 -14.85 9.16
CA THR A 158 10.66 -13.59 9.91
C THR A 158 10.57 -12.40 8.93
N ASN A 159 10.15 -11.24 9.38
CA ASN A 159 10.18 -10.02 8.56
C ASN A 159 11.60 -9.74 8.02
N ALA A 160 12.63 -9.91 8.85
CA ALA A 160 14.01 -9.71 8.43
C ALA A 160 14.43 -10.62 7.26
N GLN A 161 14.02 -11.90 7.29
CA GLN A 161 14.32 -12.83 6.20
C GLN A 161 13.60 -12.46 4.90
N LEU A 162 12.33 -12.06 4.96
CA LEU A 162 11.57 -11.64 3.78
C LEU A 162 12.17 -10.37 3.16
N VAL A 163 12.53 -9.38 3.99
CA VAL A 163 13.18 -8.14 3.54
C VAL A 163 14.57 -8.41 2.95
N THR A 164 15.38 -9.29 3.57
CA THR A 164 16.67 -9.69 3.04
C THR A 164 16.54 -10.34 1.67
N ARG A 165 15.61 -11.29 1.51
CA ARG A 165 15.32 -11.96 0.23
C ARG A 165 14.87 -10.95 -0.84
N ALA A 166 13.97 -10.03 -0.49
CA ALA A 166 13.52 -9.00 -1.40
C ALA A 166 14.68 -8.11 -1.89
N ARG A 167 15.54 -7.66 -0.97
CA ARG A 167 16.74 -6.88 -1.32
C ARG A 167 17.66 -7.64 -2.27
N GLU A 168 17.96 -8.90 -1.99
CA GLU A 168 18.80 -9.73 -2.86
C GLU A 168 18.23 -9.88 -4.28
N ILE A 169 16.92 -10.05 -4.40
CA ILE A 169 16.25 -10.13 -5.72
C ILE A 169 16.37 -8.79 -6.44
N ILE A 170 16.08 -7.67 -5.78
CA ILE A 170 16.20 -6.31 -6.36
C ILE A 170 17.61 -6.06 -6.87
N GLU A 171 18.64 -6.38 -6.08
CA GLU A 171 20.04 -6.18 -6.44
C GLU A 171 20.46 -7.06 -7.62
N ARG A 172 20.01 -8.34 -7.65
CA ARG A 172 20.24 -9.25 -8.80
C ARG A 172 19.54 -8.82 -10.09
N MET A 173 18.47 -8.05 -9.99
CA MET A 173 17.79 -7.44 -11.13
C MET A 173 18.47 -6.14 -11.61
N GLY A 174 19.60 -5.75 -11.02
CA GLY A 174 20.35 -4.54 -11.39
C GLY A 174 19.77 -3.25 -10.80
N SER A 175 18.82 -3.34 -9.86
CA SER A 175 18.26 -2.22 -9.11
C SER A 175 18.87 -2.15 -7.71
N ARG A 176 18.46 -1.18 -6.91
CA ARG A 176 18.90 -1.07 -5.52
C ARG A 176 17.76 -0.62 -4.60
N VAL A 177 17.90 -0.90 -3.33
CA VAL A 177 17.01 -0.35 -2.30
C VAL A 177 17.43 1.11 -2.01
N ALA A 178 16.46 2.01 -1.99
CA ALA A 178 16.68 3.40 -1.58
C ALA A 178 17.02 3.49 -0.09
N THR A 179 17.87 4.43 0.27
CA THR A 179 18.07 4.77 1.69
C THR A 179 16.79 5.41 2.27
N PRO A 180 16.61 5.41 3.60
CA PRO A 180 15.49 6.10 4.23
C PRO A 180 15.39 7.58 3.85
N GLN A 181 16.53 8.27 3.69
CA GLN A 181 16.55 9.68 3.29
C GLN A 181 16.12 9.87 1.83
N GLU A 182 16.59 9.00 0.93
CA GLU A 182 16.14 9.01 -0.48
C GLU A 182 14.64 8.75 -0.58
N ALA A 183 14.10 7.80 0.19
CA ALA A 183 12.67 7.52 0.23
C ALA A 183 11.86 8.74 0.71
N ARG A 184 12.33 9.44 1.77
CA ARG A 184 11.72 10.68 2.22
C ARG A 184 11.71 11.76 1.14
N ASN A 185 12.81 11.92 0.42
CA ASN A 185 12.92 12.90 -0.66
C ASN A 185 11.99 12.55 -1.83
N ILE A 186 11.96 11.28 -2.25
CA ILE A 186 11.08 10.81 -3.34
C ILE A 186 9.61 11.04 -3.00
N LEU A 187 9.20 10.71 -1.77
CA LEU A 187 7.83 10.80 -1.31
C LEU A 187 7.45 12.19 -0.75
N LYS A 188 8.42 13.11 -0.64
CA LYS A 188 8.24 14.44 -0.03
C LYS A 188 7.65 14.35 1.39
N LEU A 189 8.24 13.49 2.22
CA LEU A 189 7.84 13.34 3.61
C LEU A 189 8.38 14.47 4.48
N ARG A 190 7.88 14.61 5.71
CA ARG A 190 8.29 15.66 6.65
C ARG A 190 9.79 15.72 6.93
N GLY A 191 10.50 14.59 6.88
CA GLY A 191 11.97 14.51 7.05
C GLY A 191 12.77 14.68 5.76
N ALA A 192 12.17 15.13 4.66
CA ALA A 192 12.82 15.21 3.36
C ALA A 192 13.96 16.25 3.27
N TYR A 193 13.98 17.25 4.13
CA TYR A 193 14.82 18.45 3.98
C TYR A 193 15.81 18.65 5.14
N VAL A 194 16.37 17.58 5.64
CA VAL A 194 17.48 17.66 6.60
C VAL A 194 18.80 17.32 5.94
#